data_81293aeed8dacb6e1e22347084b80380
#
_entry.id   81293aeed8dacb6e1e22347084b80380
#
_cell.length_a   1.000
_cell.length_b   1.000
_cell.length_c   1.000
_cell.angle_alpha   90.00
_cell.angle_beta   90.00
_cell.angle_gamma   90.00
#
_symmetry.space_group_name_H-M   'P 1'
#
loop_
_entity.id
_entity.type
_entity.pdbx_description
1 polymer ?
#
loop_
_entity_poly.entity_id
_entity_poly.type
_entity_poly.pdbx_seq_one_letter_code
_entity_poly.pdbx_strand_id
1 'polypeptide(L)'
;MAVGFDREGEMQSEKQKRIVFTKEFTRQEPIPEEGINKAVELMRSGRIHRYNTGANEISEVALLEKEYAAYLGSKYCAAFNSCGSSIYVALKAVGVKPGDKVLCNAFTLAPVPGAIENAGAKPVLVEICDDYTVDIDDLEKKTKDSQARFFLLSHMRGHIADMEIGRASCRER
;
A
#
# COMPACT_ATOMS: atom_id res chain seq x y z
N MET A 1 -25.87 7.99 -20.48
CA MET A 1 -26.50 6.73 -20.96
C MET A 1 -27.88 7.08 -21.50
N ALA A 2 -28.09 7.01 -22.81
CA ALA A 2 -29.41 7.23 -23.39
C ALA A 2 -30.13 5.88 -23.52
N VAL A 3 -31.28 5.74 -22.89
CA VAL A 3 -32.15 4.57 -23.02
C VAL A 3 -33.20 4.93 -24.07
N GLY A 4 -33.15 4.25 -25.22
CA GLY A 4 -34.15 4.40 -26.27
C GLY A 4 -35.22 3.34 -26.10
N PHE A 5 -36.49 3.72 -26.25
CA PHE A 5 -37.63 2.80 -26.33
C PHE A 5 -38.14 2.75 -27.78
N ASP A 6 -38.53 1.57 -28.24
CA ASP A 6 -39.28 1.45 -29.48
C ASP A 6 -40.78 1.72 -29.31
N ARG A 7 -41.53 1.72 -30.40
CA ARG A 7 -42.97 2.04 -30.39
C ARG A 7 -43.84 1.00 -29.65
N GLU A 8 -43.26 -0.13 -29.22
CA GLU A 8 -43.98 -1.20 -28.52
C GLU A 8 -43.60 -1.31 -27.05
N GLY A 9 -42.72 -0.41 -26.56
CA GLY A 9 -42.38 -0.30 -25.13
C GLY A 9 -41.46 -1.39 -24.60
N GLU A 10 -40.82 -2.17 -25.49
CA GLU A 10 -39.80 -3.14 -25.09
C GLU A 10 -38.43 -2.45 -24.93
N MET A 11 -37.84 -2.66 -23.78
CA MET A 11 -36.51 -2.13 -23.42
C MET A 11 -35.44 -2.92 -24.23
N GLN A 12 -34.89 -2.33 -25.28
CA GLN A 12 -33.72 -2.88 -25.94
C GLN A 12 -32.50 -2.76 -25.04
N SER A 13 -32.21 -3.83 -24.32
CA SER A 13 -30.95 -3.97 -23.61
C SER A 13 -29.84 -4.17 -24.66
N GLU A 14 -29.04 -3.12 -24.90
CA GLU A 14 -27.73 -3.34 -25.53
C GLU A 14 -27.01 -4.42 -24.73
N LYS A 15 -26.82 -5.59 -25.30
CA LYS A 15 -26.00 -6.65 -24.73
C LYS A 15 -24.57 -6.11 -24.58
N GLN A 16 -24.31 -5.52 -23.45
CA GLN A 16 -22.96 -5.07 -23.07
C GLN A 16 -22.03 -6.28 -23.24
N LYS A 17 -21.13 -6.21 -24.21
CA LYS A 17 -20.18 -7.28 -24.52
C LYS A 17 -19.37 -7.54 -23.25
N ARG A 18 -19.71 -8.62 -22.53
CA ARG A 18 -19.05 -8.97 -21.27
C ARG A 18 -17.58 -9.22 -21.55
N ILE A 19 -16.72 -8.38 -21.01
CA ILE A 19 -15.27 -8.57 -21.05
C ILE A 19 -14.97 -9.72 -20.10
N VAL A 20 -14.51 -10.84 -20.66
CA VAL A 20 -14.12 -12.01 -19.88
C VAL A 20 -12.61 -12.02 -19.76
N PHE A 21 -12.11 -12.04 -18.54
CA PHE A 21 -10.70 -12.24 -18.27
C PHE A 21 -10.33 -13.71 -18.55
N THR A 22 -9.42 -13.93 -19.50
CA THR A 22 -9.04 -15.27 -19.99
C THR A 22 -7.66 -15.74 -19.52
N LYS A 23 -6.90 -14.87 -18.82
CA LYS A 23 -5.58 -15.24 -18.29
C LYS A 23 -5.73 -15.96 -16.94
N GLU A 24 -4.78 -16.83 -16.63
CA GLU A 24 -4.67 -17.43 -15.30
C GLU A 24 -4.22 -16.40 -14.27
N PHE A 25 -5.00 -16.22 -13.20
CA PHE A 25 -4.66 -15.30 -12.11
C PHE A 25 -3.43 -15.73 -11.30
N THR A 26 -3.09 -17.01 -11.33
CA THR A 26 -1.99 -17.62 -10.57
C THR A 26 -0.69 -17.67 -11.34
N ARG A 27 -0.71 -17.35 -12.64
CA ARG A 27 0.48 -17.40 -13.48
C ARG A 27 1.41 -16.23 -13.16
N GLN A 28 2.58 -16.55 -12.65
CA GLN A 28 3.64 -15.57 -12.44
C GLN A 28 4.24 -15.14 -13.78
N GLU A 29 4.51 -13.85 -13.94
CA GLU A 29 5.29 -13.38 -15.07
C GLU A 29 6.77 -13.79 -14.87
N PRO A 30 7.44 -14.31 -15.93
CA PRO A 30 8.84 -14.68 -15.82
C PRO A 30 9.72 -13.45 -15.58
N ILE A 31 10.79 -13.63 -14.83
CA ILE A 31 11.81 -12.59 -14.67
C ILE A 31 12.50 -12.42 -16.03
N PRO A 32 12.67 -11.18 -16.53
CA PRO A 32 13.41 -10.93 -17.76
C PRO A 32 14.83 -11.50 -17.71
N GLU A 33 15.33 -12.03 -18.83
CA GLU A 33 16.68 -12.60 -18.93
C GLU A 33 17.78 -11.63 -18.48
N GLU A 34 17.61 -10.33 -18.74
CA GLU A 34 18.53 -9.30 -18.26
C GLU A 34 18.62 -9.29 -16.72
N GLY A 35 17.48 -9.38 -16.04
CA GLY A 35 17.42 -9.46 -14.58
C GLY A 35 18.05 -10.73 -14.03
N ILE A 36 17.83 -11.88 -14.71
CA ILE A 36 18.44 -13.16 -14.33
C ILE A 36 19.96 -13.07 -14.47
N ASN A 37 20.45 -12.58 -15.59
CA ASN A 37 21.88 -12.43 -15.85
C ASN A 37 22.55 -11.49 -14.84
N LYS A 38 21.89 -10.38 -14.50
CA LYS A 38 22.38 -9.46 -13.48
C LYS A 38 22.43 -10.10 -12.09
N ALA A 39 21.41 -10.86 -11.71
CA ALA A 39 21.40 -11.59 -10.45
C ALA A 39 22.55 -12.62 -10.37
N VAL A 40 22.81 -13.35 -11.45
CA VAL A 40 23.91 -14.31 -11.54
C VAL A 40 25.28 -13.60 -11.42
N GLU A 41 25.47 -12.47 -12.09
CA GLU A 41 26.67 -11.64 -11.96
C GLU A 41 26.93 -11.22 -10.51
N LEU A 42 25.89 -10.68 -9.84
CA LEU A 42 26.00 -10.25 -8.45
C LEU A 42 26.33 -11.42 -7.51
N MET A 43 25.68 -12.58 -7.69
CA MET A 43 25.99 -13.77 -6.90
C MET A 43 27.45 -14.23 -7.11
N ARG A 44 27.95 -14.23 -8.34
CA ARG A 44 29.35 -14.60 -8.65
C ARG A 44 30.36 -13.63 -8.08
N SER A 45 30.02 -12.33 -8.06
CA SER A 45 30.90 -11.30 -7.50
C SER A 45 30.93 -11.30 -5.97
N GLY A 46 29.94 -11.93 -5.30
CA GLY A 46 29.74 -11.86 -3.86
C GLY A 46 29.25 -10.49 -3.35
N ARG A 47 28.95 -9.54 -4.25
CA ARG A 47 28.49 -8.18 -3.90
C ARG A 47 26.99 -8.11 -3.67
N ILE A 48 26.49 -8.92 -2.76
CA ILE A 48 25.07 -9.07 -2.47
C ILE A 48 24.59 -8.18 -1.32
N HIS A 49 25.47 -7.41 -0.72
CA HIS A 49 25.15 -6.53 0.42
C HIS A 49 25.16 -5.06 0.00
N ARG A 50 24.24 -4.29 0.56
CA ARG A 50 24.12 -2.84 0.33
C ARG A 50 25.41 -2.06 0.60
N TYR A 51 26.19 -2.48 1.58
CA TYR A 51 27.38 -1.78 2.08
C TYR A 51 28.72 -2.30 1.52
N ASN A 52 28.71 -3.37 0.74
CA ASN A 52 29.92 -3.94 0.14
C ASN A 52 30.16 -3.37 -1.26
N THR A 53 30.37 -2.06 -1.33
CA THR A 53 30.68 -1.36 -2.58
C THR A 53 32.06 -0.73 -2.50
N GLY A 54 32.76 -0.64 -3.64
CA GLY A 54 33.99 0.10 -3.75
C GLY A 54 33.80 1.61 -3.56
N ALA A 55 34.89 2.35 -3.40
CA ALA A 55 34.86 3.78 -3.03
C ALA A 55 34.03 4.69 -3.96
N ASN A 56 33.79 4.28 -5.21
CA ASN A 56 33.01 5.04 -6.21
C ASN A 56 31.89 4.21 -6.84
N GLU A 57 31.46 3.12 -6.21
CA GLU A 57 30.42 2.24 -6.72
C GLU A 57 29.11 2.48 -5.96
N ILE A 58 28.00 2.46 -6.68
CA ILE A 58 26.66 2.48 -6.11
C ILE A 58 26.16 1.04 -6.05
N SER A 59 25.67 0.58 -4.90
CA SER A 59 25.06 -0.74 -4.80
C SER A 59 23.77 -0.82 -5.62
N GLU A 60 23.42 -2.01 -6.10
CA GLU A 60 22.17 -2.21 -6.87
C GLU A 60 20.92 -1.78 -6.07
N VAL A 61 20.93 -1.97 -4.75
CA VAL A 61 19.84 -1.50 -3.89
C VAL A 61 19.75 0.03 -3.87
N ALA A 62 20.90 0.71 -3.77
CA ALA A 62 20.91 2.18 -3.77
C ALA A 62 20.52 2.75 -5.15
N LEU A 63 20.87 2.04 -6.24
CA LEU A 63 20.44 2.39 -7.59
C LEU A 63 18.91 2.24 -7.72
N LEU A 64 18.36 1.11 -7.28
CA LEU A 64 16.92 0.86 -7.24
C LEU A 64 16.17 1.97 -6.47
N GLU A 65 16.66 2.33 -5.29
CA GLU A 65 16.06 3.39 -4.48
C GLU A 65 16.03 4.74 -5.19
N LYS A 66 17.12 5.08 -5.87
CA LYS A 66 17.23 6.32 -6.65
C LYS A 66 16.28 6.33 -7.84
N GLU A 67 16.25 5.25 -8.62
CA GLU A 67 15.40 5.12 -9.80
C GLU A 67 13.92 5.09 -9.43
N TYR A 68 13.57 4.34 -8.39
CA TYR A 68 12.18 4.24 -7.93
C TYR A 68 11.67 5.55 -7.31
N ALA A 69 12.52 6.26 -6.57
CA ALA A 69 12.20 7.59 -6.08
C ALA A 69 11.90 8.56 -7.25
N ALA A 70 12.74 8.54 -8.29
CA ALA A 70 12.54 9.37 -9.48
C ALA A 70 11.23 8.99 -10.23
N TYR A 71 10.96 7.70 -10.38
CA TYR A 71 9.74 7.19 -11.02
C TYR A 71 8.47 7.66 -10.29
N LEU A 72 8.47 7.65 -8.96
CA LEU A 72 7.34 8.10 -8.14
C LEU A 72 7.28 9.61 -7.92
N GLY A 73 8.27 10.38 -8.39
CA GLY A 73 8.38 11.80 -8.08
C GLY A 73 8.67 12.09 -6.60
N SER A 74 9.19 11.12 -5.86
CA SER A 74 9.55 11.25 -4.45
C SER A 74 10.99 11.72 -4.29
N LYS A 75 11.27 12.46 -3.20
CA LYS A 75 12.64 12.89 -2.91
C LYS A 75 13.55 11.75 -2.48
N TYR A 76 12.98 10.77 -1.77
CA TYR A 76 13.69 9.61 -1.21
C TYR A 76 12.88 8.34 -1.37
N CYS A 77 13.56 7.22 -1.46
CA CYS A 77 13.01 5.88 -1.36
C CYS A 77 13.95 5.03 -0.51
N ALA A 78 13.42 4.11 0.27
CA ALA A 78 14.17 3.11 1.02
C ALA A 78 13.58 1.73 0.74
N ALA A 79 14.41 0.80 0.28
CA ALA A 79 14.01 -0.57 -0.01
C ALA A 79 14.17 -1.47 1.23
N PHE A 80 13.16 -2.31 1.48
CA PHE A 80 13.13 -3.27 2.57
C PHE A 80 12.84 -4.67 2.03
N ASN A 81 13.19 -5.67 2.79
CA ASN A 81 12.99 -7.07 2.44
C ASN A 81 11.52 -7.53 2.51
N SER A 82 10.64 -6.74 3.10
CA SER A 82 9.21 -7.04 3.19
C SER A 82 8.37 -5.79 3.46
N CYS A 83 7.09 -5.85 3.07
CA CYS A 83 6.10 -4.82 3.39
C CYS A 83 5.96 -4.62 4.92
N GLY A 84 5.93 -5.70 5.70
CA GLY A 84 5.86 -5.61 7.17
C GLY A 84 7.04 -4.86 7.77
N SER A 85 8.27 -5.10 7.26
CA SER A 85 9.47 -4.37 7.71
C SER A 85 9.40 -2.88 7.34
N SER A 86 8.94 -2.56 6.13
CA SER A 86 8.80 -1.16 5.71
C SER A 86 7.77 -0.41 6.53
N ILE A 87 6.61 -1.03 6.84
CA ILE A 87 5.58 -0.44 7.70
C ILE A 87 6.13 -0.21 9.11
N TYR A 88 6.80 -1.22 9.69
CA TYR A 88 7.43 -1.07 11.00
C TYR A 88 8.39 0.11 11.06
N VAL A 89 9.29 0.21 10.08
CA VAL A 89 10.27 1.32 10.05
C VAL A 89 9.57 2.67 9.82
N ALA A 90 8.54 2.73 8.98
CA ALA A 90 7.74 3.93 8.78
C ALA A 90 7.08 4.40 10.08
N LEU A 91 6.46 3.47 10.85
CA LEU A 91 5.88 3.78 12.16
C LEU A 91 6.93 4.34 13.14
N LYS A 92 8.13 3.75 13.18
CA LYS A 92 9.22 4.26 14.01
C LYS A 92 9.70 5.64 13.55
N ALA A 93 9.79 5.85 12.24
CA ALA A 93 10.24 7.12 11.64
C ALA A 93 9.28 8.28 11.95
N VAL A 94 7.96 8.03 11.95
CA VAL A 94 6.97 9.06 12.33
C VAL A 94 6.83 9.23 13.86
N GLY A 95 7.58 8.47 14.64
CA GLY A 95 7.71 8.67 16.09
C GLY A 95 6.76 7.83 16.95
N VAL A 96 6.20 6.74 16.42
CA VAL A 96 5.41 5.78 17.22
C VAL A 96 6.28 5.15 18.31
N LYS A 97 5.78 5.19 19.55
CA LYS A 97 6.44 4.69 20.74
C LYS A 97 5.71 3.48 21.33
N PRO A 98 6.37 2.67 22.14
CA PRO A 98 5.71 1.62 22.91
C PRO A 98 4.55 2.19 23.74
N GLY A 99 3.39 1.52 23.67
CA GLY A 99 2.17 1.92 24.36
C GLY A 99 1.27 2.89 23.60
N ASP A 100 1.75 3.52 22.52
CA ASP A 100 0.90 4.35 21.64
C ASP A 100 -0.22 3.52 21.03
N LYS A 101 -1.32 4.19 20.70
CA LYS A 101 -2.40 3.61 19.89
C LYS A 101 -2.26 4.08 18.45
N VAL A 102 -2.42 3.15 17.50
CA VAL A 102 -2.38 3.41 16.07
C VAL A 102 -3.68 2.88 15.45
N LEU A 103 -4.44 3.77 14.83
CA LEU A 103 -5.64 3.40 14.09
C LEU A 103 -5.23 2.66 12.80
N CYS A 104 -5.99 1.65 12.40
CA CYS A 104 -5.84 0.99 11.11
C CYS A 104 -7.18 0.41 10.65
N ASN A 105 -7.36 0.22 9.35
CA ASN A 105 -8.57 -0.41 8.81
C ASN A 105 -8.78 -1.80 9.42
N ALA A 106 -10.02 -2.18 9.72
CA ALA A 106 -10.38 -3.54 10.11
C ALA A 106 -10.18 -4.53 8.96
N PHE A 107 -10.45 -4.11 7.72
CA PHE A 107 -10.13 -4.89 6.52
C PHE A 107 -8.78 -4.45 5.97
N THR A 108 -7.75 -5.24 6.29
CA THR A 108 -6.37 -5.01 5.84
C THR A 108 -5.57 -6.33 5.85
N LEU A 109 -4.32 -6.29 5.42
CA LEU A 109 -3.42 -7.42 5.48
C LEU A 109 -2.86 -7.61 6.89
N ALA A 110 -2.69 -8.84 7.34
CA ALA A 110 -2.13 -9.18 8.65
C ALA A 110 -0.80 -8.48 9.01
N PRO A 111 0.13 -8.21 8.07
CA PRO A 111 1.32 -7.43 8.36
C PRO A 111 1.07 -6.01 8.87
N VAL A 112 -0.11 -5.42 8.63
CA VAL A 112 -0.43 -4.05 9.08
C VAL A 112 -0.58 -3.98 10.61
N PRO A 113 -1.55 -4.67 11.24
CA PRO A 113 -1.63 -4.70 12.69
C PRO A 113 -0.38 -5.35 13.33
N GLY A 114 0.22 -6.36 12.68
CA GLY A 114 1.45 -6.97 13.17
C GLY A 114 2.65 -6.01 13.23
N ALA A 115 2.80 -5.11 12.26
CA ALA A 115 3.85 -4.09 12.30
C ALA A 115 3.60 -3.04 13.41
N ILE A 116 2.34 -2.72 13.71
CA ILE A 116 1.95 -1.84 14.82
C ILE A 116 2.35 -2.49 16.15
N GLU A 117 2.01 -3.76 16.35
CA GLU A 117 2.38 -4.51 17.56
C GLU A 117 3.89 -4.66 17.70
N ASN A 118 4.60 -4.97 16.61
CA ASN A 118 6.07 -5.05 16.60
C ASN A 118 6.73 -3.69 16.94
N ALA A 119 6.09 -2.57 16.62
CA ALA A 119 6.55 -1.25 17.03
C ALA A 119 6.33 -0.98 18.54
N GLY A 120 5.68 -1.90 19.25
CA GLY A 120 5.30 -1.77 20.67
C GLY A 120 4.00 -1.01 20.88
N ALA A 121 3.30 -0.66 19.83
CA ALA A 121 2.03 0.06 19.86
C ALA A 121 0.83 -0.89 19.86
N LYS A 122 -0.37 -0.35 20.08
CA LYS A 122 -1.63 -1.10 20.09
C LYS A 122 -2.46 -0.73 18.87
N PRO A 123 -2.82 -1.68 18.00
CA PRO A 123 -3.73 -1.40 16.90
C PRO A 123 -5.15 -1.11 17.41
N VAL A 124 -5.78 -0.09 16.84
CA VAL A 124 -7.20 0.24 17.04
C VAL A 124 -7.87 0.10 15.68
N LEU A 125 -8.73 -0.89 15.56
CA LEU A 125 -9.39 -1.21 14.30
C LEU A 125 -10.52 -0.22 14.03
N VAL A 126 -10.53 0.32 12.81
CA VAL A 126 -11.57 1.21 12.29
C VAL A 126 -12.40 0.43 11.28
N GLU A 127 -13.72 0.52 11.37
CA GLU A 127 -14.64 -0.16 10.45
C GLU A 127 -14.45 0.29 9.01
N ILE A 128 -15.01 -0.48 8.10
CA ILE A 128 -15.02 -0.21 6.67
C ILE A 128 -16.44 -0.13 6.13
N CYS A 129 -16.62 0.61 5.06
CA CYS A 129 -17.85 0.65 4.26
C CYS A 129 -17.95 -0.57 3.33
N ASP A 130 -19.11 -0.76 2.72
CA ASP A 130 -19.39 -1.87 1.76
C ASP A 130 -18.49 -1.82 0.51
N ASP A 131 -17.93 -0.65 0.19
CA ASP A 131 -16.98 -0.44 -0.91
C ASP A 131 -15.52 -0.68 -0.50
N TYR A 132 -15.27 -1.24 0.69
CA TYR A 132 -13.94 -1.50 1.26
C TYR A 132 -13.10 -0.27 1.63
N THR A 133 -13.67 0.93 1.58
CA THR A 133 -13.01 2.13 2.11
C THR A 133 -13.20 2.23 3.62
N VAL A 134 -12.40 3.05 4.27
CA VAL A 134 -12.53 3.27 5.71
C VAL A 134 -13.83 4.02 6.03
N ASP A 135 -14.54 3.59 7.08
CA ASP A 135 -15.68 4.31 7.63
C ASP A 135 -15.19 5.56 8.38
N ILE A 136 -15.53 6.72 7.84
CA ILE A 136 -15.06 8.02 8.36
C ILE A 136 -15.72 8.35 9.69
N ASP A 137 -16.98 8.00 9.89
CA ASP A 137 -17.70 8.26 11.14
C ASP A 137 -17.10 7.43 12.29
N ASP A 138 -16.80 6.16 12.03
CA ASP A 138 -16.12 5.30 13.00
C ASP A 138 -14.66 5.74 13.23
N LEU A 139 -13.96 6.19 12.18
CA LEU A 139 -12.62 6.77 12.31
C LEU A 139 -12.63 7.97 13.26
N GLU A 140 -13.55 8.90 13.07
CA GLU A 140 -13.67 10.09 13.92
C GLU A 140 -13.98 9.70 15.37
N LYS A 141 -14.96 8.81 15.59
CA LYS A 141 -15.30 8.29 16.90
C LYS A 141 -14.10 7.62 17.58
N LYS A 142 -13.45 6.66 16.92
CA LYS A 142 -12.31 5.92 17.49
C LYS A 142 -11.09 6.81 17.69
N THR A 143 -10.92 7.84 16.89
CA THR A 143 -9.88 8.84 17.10
C THR A 143 -10.09 9.58 18.42
N LYS A 144 -11.34 10.02 18.70
CA LYS A 144 -11.70 10.70 19.96
C LYS A 144 -11.58 9.77 21.17
N ASP A 145 -12.13 8.56 21.07
CA ASP A 145 -12.18 7.60 22.17
C ASP A 145 -10.80 7.04 22.52
N SER A 146 -9.96 6.78 21.53
CA SER A 146 -8.64 6.20 21.72
C SER A 146 -7.55 7.24 22.01
N GLN A 147 -7.76 8.48 21.60
CA GLN A 147 -6.74 9.55 21.58
C GLN A 147 -5.52 9.16 20.73
N ALA A 148 -5.71 8.29 19.74
CA ALA A 148 -4.65 7.88 18.84
C ALA A 148 -4.20 9.06 17.96
N ARG A 149 -2.89 9.19 17.77
CA ARG A 149 -2.25 10.25 17.00
C ARG A 149 -1.82 9.80 15.60
N PHE A 150 -1.88 8.51 15.35
CA PHE A 150 -1.40 7.89 14.12
C PHE A 150 -2.53 7.05 13.50
N PHE A 151 -2.65 7.15 12.18
CA PHE A 151 -3.54 6.32 11.40
C PHE A 151 -2.78 5.70 10.23
N LEU A 152 -2.76 4.37 10.19
CA LEU A 152 -2.19 3.57 9.11
C LEU A 152 -3.31 3.14 8.17
N LEU A 153 -3.53 3.94 7.12
CA LEU A 153 -4.58 3.71 6.14
C LEU A 153 -4.14 2.70 5.08
N SER A 154 -4.99 1.72 4.84
CA SER A 154 -4.84 0.75 3.75
C SER A 154 -5.89 0.99 2.67
N HIS A 155 -5.45 1.27 1.45
CA HIS A 155 -6.32 1.32 0.26
C HIS A 155 -6.49 -0.10 -0.31
N MET A 156 -7.34 -0.88 0.34
CA MET A 156 -7.51 -2.29 0.01
C MET A 156 -8.06 -2.48 -1.40
N ARG A 157 -7.45 -3.39 -2.15
CA ARG A 157 -7.82 -3.75 -3.53
C ARG A 157 -7.91 -2.56 -4.50
N GLY A 158 -7.18 -1.46 -4.22
CA GLY A 158 -7.19 -0.26 -5.05
C GLY A 158 -8.39 0.68 -4.82
N HIS A 159 -9.23 0.42 -3.81
CA HIS A 159 -10.28 1.34 -3.40
C HIS A 159 -9.67 2.48 -2.57
N ILE A 160 -9.65 3.66 -3.14
CA ILE A 160 -9.02 4.84 -2.52
C ILE A 160 -10.08 5.55 -1.67
N ALA A 161 -9.82 5.66 -0.38
CA ALA A 161 -10.65 6.45 0.52
C ALA A 161 -10.54 7.95 0.21
N ASP A 162 -11.59 8.71 0.56
CA ASP A 162 -11.56 10.16 0.43
C ASP A 162 -10.52 10.76 1.39
N MET A 163 -9.40 11.18 0.80
CA MET A 163 -8.27 11.71 1.56
C MET A 163 -8.49 13.14 2.06
N GLU A 164 -9.43 13.90 1.48
CA GLU A 164 -9.72 15.27 1.90
C GLU A 164 -10.48 15.26 3.23
N ILE A 165 -11.47 14.39 3.37
CA ILE A 165 -12.21 14.21 4.62
C ILE A 165 -11.27 13.68 5.71
N GLY A 166 -10.43 12.67 5.41
CA GLY A 166 -9.47 12.14 6.36
C GLY A 166 -8.46 13.20 6.87
N ARG A 167 -8.04 14.13 6.01
CA ARG A 167 -7.16 15.24 6.39
C ARG A 167 -7.86 16.30 7.25
N ALA A 168 -9.13 16.59 7.00
CA ALA A 168 -9.92 17.51 7.81
C ALA A 168 -10.01 17.01 9.26
N SER A 169 -10.37 15.76 9.47
CA SER A 169 -10.44 15.13 10.81
C SER A 169 -9.11 15.13 11.57
N CYS A 170 -7.97 15.17 10.86
CA CYS A 170 -6.64 15.24 11.48
C CYS A 170 -6.15 16.68 11.75
N ARG A 171 -6.73 17.70 11.10
CA ARG A 171 -6.28 19.11 11.23
C ARG A 171 -6.96 19.89 12.37
N GLU A 172 -8.07 19.42 12.87
CA GLU A 172 -8.81 20.06 13.96
C GLU A 172 -8.24 19.82 15.36
N ARG A 173 -6.96 19.42 15.42
CA ARG A 173 -6.23 19.17 16.68
C ARG A 173 -4.96 20.03 16.71
#